data_0cc6adc7bfbb12ac0c81cfcd2b28c640
#
_entry.id   0cc6adc7bfbb12ac0c81cfcd2b28c640
#
_cell.length_a   1.000
_cell.length_b   1.000
_cell.length_c   1.000
_cell.angle_alpha   90.00
_cell.angle_beta   90.00
_cell.angle_gamma   90.00
#
_symmetry.space_group_name_H-M   'P 1'
#
loop_
_entity.id
_entity.type
_entity.pdbx_description
1 polymer ?
#
loop_
_entity_poly.entity_id
_entity_poly.type
_entity_poly.pdbx_seq_one_letter_code
_entity_poly.pdbx_strand_id
1 'polypeptide(L)'
;VDVLITIEGTIEEIIFSNEINGYTVCEIRKDKDVITAVGFMPFVNAGEVLKICGRWVTHPDYGEQFKVEMYEKMLPKTTEAIEKYLSSGLIKGVGPATAKKIVKRFGEQTIEIIQHCPVRLAEIKGINPQKAIKIGQVFEEQRELRDVVLFFQEYGISPTYSAKIYRAFGSDTIEQIRENPYRLSDEIFGISFKTADRIAKSLGIDPESKYRISSGIRYVLSQAAVDGHTFIDEEKLKGYTS
;
A
#
# COMPACT_ATOMS: atom_id res chain seq x y z
N VAL A 1 0.68 28.59 -14.97
CA VAL A 1 -0.12 27.63 -14.18
C VAL A 1 0.14 26.28 -14.80
N ASP A 2 0.92 25.44 -14.12
CA ASP A 2 1.18 24.07 -14.58
C ASP A 2 -0.15 23.30 -14.54
N VAL A 3 -0.64 22.94 -15.71
CA VAL A 3 -1.89 22.18 -15.83
C VAL A 3 -1.59 20.71 -15.50
N LEU A 4 -2.23 20.21 -14.45
CA LEU A 4 -2.20 18.78 -14.15
C LEU A 4 -2.99 18.01 -15.22
N ILE A 5 -2.37 16.99 -15.77
CA ILE A 5 -2.96 16.13 -16.79
C ILE A 5 -3.27 14.78 -16.16
N THR A 6 -4.39 14.20 -16.51
CA THR A 6 -4.77 12.84 -16.09
C THR A 6 -4.60 11.88 -17.26
N ILE A 7 -3.91 10.77 -17.02
CA ILE A 7 -3.69 9.69 -17.97
C ILE A 7 -4.14 8.38 -17.35
N GLU A 8 -4.88 7.57 -18.11
CA GLU A 8 -5.24 6.20 -17.75
C GLU A 8 -4.50 5.24 -18.70
N GLY A 9 -3.84 4.23 -18.15
CA GLY A 9 -3.10 3.26 -18.96
C GLY A 9 -2.65 2.04 -18.17
N THR A 10 -2.13 1.05 -18.87
CA THR A 10 -1.64 -0.22 -18.30
C THR A 10 -0.13 -0.18 -18.16
N ILE A 11 0.39 -0.54 -16.99
CA ILE A 11 1.83 -0.70 -16.79
C ILE A 11 2.33 -1.84 -17.66
N GLU A 12 3.26 -1.56 -18.55
CA GLU A 12 3.92 -2.56 -19.38
C GLU A 12 5.11 -3.18 -18.65
N GLU A 13 5.96 -2.33 -18.13
CA GLU A 13 7.20 -2.73 -17.45
C GLU A 13 7.54 -1.78 -16.31
N ILE A 14 8.12 -2.33 -15.24
CA ILE A 14 8.75 -1.56 -14.16
C ILE A 14 10.24 -1.49 -14.47
N ILE A 15 10.72 -0.31 -14.85
CA ILE A 15 12.14 -0.06 -15.16
C ILE A 15 12.95 0.01 -13.87
N PHE A 16 12.41 0.69 -12.86
CA PHE A 16 13.05 0.86 -11.56
C PHE A 16 11.99 1.01 -10.45
N SER A 17 12.25 0.39 -9.30
CA SER A 17 11.43 0.59 -8.11
C SER A 17 12.32 0.60 -6.87
N ASN A 18 12.15 1.61 -6.03
CA ASN A 18 12.80 1.71 -4.74
C ASN A 18 11.81 1.29 -3.64
N GLU A 19 12.00 0.11 -3.08
CA GLU A 19 11.12 -0.45 -2.06
C GLU A 19 11.10 0.35 -0.75
N ILE A 20 12.14 1.14 -0.47
CA ILE A 20 12.27 1.89 0.77
C ILE A 20 11.37 3.14 0.73
N ASN A 21 11.44 3.90 -0.37
CA ASN A 21 10.72 5.17 -0.49
C ASN A 21 9.55 5.13 -1.48
N GLY A 22 9.32 3.99 -2.18
CA GLY A 22 8.21 3.82 -3.11
C GLY A 22 8.36 4.57 -4.44
N TYR A 23 9.54 5.18 -4.73
CA TYR A 23 9.78 5.83 -6.00
C TYR A 23 9.88 4.80 -7.12
N THR A 24 9.10 4.99 -8.17
CA THR A 24 9.00 4.04 -9.28
C THR A 24 9.16 4.77 -10.61
N VAL A 25 9.85 4.10 -11.53
CA VAL A 25 9.93 4.44 -12.96
C VAL A 25 9.34 3.28 -13.73
N CYS A 26 8.31 3.52 -14.51
CA CYS A 26 7.63 2.48 -15.28
C CYS A 26 7.17 2.99 -16.65
N GLU A 27 6.98 2.06 -17.55
CA GLU A 27 6.33 2.30 -18.84
C GLU A 27 4.83 2.05 -18.71
N ILE A 28 4.03 3.01 -19.13
CA ILE A 28 2.57 2.93 -19.15
C ILE A 28 2.10 3.02 -20.60
N ARG A 29 1.35 2.01 -21.03
CA ARG A 29 0.68 2.00 -22.34
C ARG A 29 -0.65 2.70 -22.24
N LYS A 30 -0.81 3.76 -23.03
CA LYS A 30 -2.07 4.43 -23.31
C LYS A 30 -2.39 4.24 -24.79
N ASP A 31 -3.38 3.44 -25.10
CA ASP A 31 -3.75 3.08 -26.48
C ASP A 31 -2.57 2.48 -27.25
N LYS A 32 -2.02 3.24 -28.21
CA LYS A 32 -0.85 2.84 -29.03
C LYS A 32 0.48 3.43 -28.52
N ASP A 33 0.40 4.37 -27.63
CA ASP A 33 1.57 5.10 -27.13
C ASP A 33 2.07 4.50 -25.81
N VAL A 34 3.38 4.50 -25.64
CA VAL A 34 4.05 4.12 -24.39
C VAL A 34 4.71 5.35 -23.81
N ILE A 35 4.41 5.66 -22.56
CA ILE A 35 4.95 6.80 -21.83
C ILE A 35 5.78 6.34 -20.65
N THR A 36 6.88 7.01 -20.36
CA THR A 36 7.66 6.80 -19.15
C THR A 36 7.06 7.62 -18.01
N ALA A 37 6.51 6.96 -17.01
CA ALA A 37 5.96 7.57 -15.81
C ALA A 37 6.95 7.45 -14.65
N VAL A 38 7.16 8.54 -13.91
CA VAL A 38 8.10 8.62 -12.79
C VAL A 38 7.44 9.29 -11.59
N GLY A 39 7.60 8.72 -10.40
CA GLY A 39 7.05 9.33 -9.19
C GLY A 39 6.89 8.36 -8.04
N PHE A 40 6.20 8.80 -7.00
CA PHE A 40 5.86 7.96 -5.87
C PHE A 40 4.67 7.06 -6.21
N MET A 41 4.96 5.81 -6.55
CA MET A 41 3.96 4.80 -6.90
C MET A 41 4.36 3.45 -6.28
N PRO A 42 4.22 3.30 -4.95
CA PRO A 42 4.60 2.06 -4.26
C PRO A 42 3.73 0.87 -4.67
N PHE A 43 4.36 -0.31 -4.74
CA PHE A 43 3.70 -1.59 -5.01
C PHE A 43 2.92 -1.66 -6.32
N VAL A 44 3.26 -0.85 -7.31
CA VAL A 44 2.74 -1.02 -8.66
C VAL A 44 3.47 -2.18 -9.36
N ASN A 45 2.75 -2.85 -10.27
CA ASN A 45 3.27 -4.02 -10.98
C ASN A 45 2.89 -3.97 -12.45
N ALA A 46 3.69 -4.65 -13.27
CA ALA A 46 3.37 -4.82 -14.67
C ALA A 46 2.00 -5.50 -14.83
N GLY A 47 1.20 -5.01 -15.78
CA GLY A 47 -0.17 -5.49 -16.01
C GLY A 47 -1.26 -4.76 -15.22
N GLU A 48 -0.91 -3.95 -14.22
CA GLU A 48 -1.90 -3.13 -13.51
C GLU A 48 -2.33 -1.93 -14.36
N VAL A 49 -3.60 -1.55 -14.24
CA VAL A 49 -4.14 -0.32 -14.85
C VAL A 49 -4.04 0.80 -13.83
N LEU A 50 -3.41 1.90 -14.23
CA LEU A 50 -3.30 3.11 -13.41
C LEU A 50 -4.04 4.27 -14.04
N LYS A 51 -4.67 5.06 -13.19
CA LYS A 51 -5.06 6.44 -13.48
C LYS A 51 -4.04 7.33 -12.76
N ILE A 52 -3.19 8.00 -13.52
CA ILE A 52 -2.15 8.87 -13.01
C ILE A 52 -2.48 10.33 -13.28
N CYS A 53 -2.19 11.20 -12.33
CA CYS A 53 -2.31 12.64 -12.45
C CYS A 53 -0.94 13.28 -12.22
N GLY A 54 -0.54 14.19 -13.10
CA GLY A 54 0.78 14.80 -13.05
C GLY A 54 1.05 15.74 -14.22
N ARG A 55 2.31 15.92 -14.55
CA ARG A 55 2.77 16.81 -15.60
C ARG A 55 3.95 16.22 -16.38
N TRP A 56 4.09 16.66 -17.62
CA TRP A 56 5.26 16.35 -18.43
C TRP A 56 6.49 17.12 -17.94
N VAL A 57 7.61 16.45 -17.86
CA VAL A 57 8.90 17.01 -17.50
C VAL A 57 9.96 16.47 -18.46
N THR A 58 10.99 17.25 -18.74
CA THR A 58 12.14 16.81 -19.55
C THR A 58 13.31 16.54 -18.62
N HIS A 59 13.74 15.26 -18.57
CA HIS A 59 14.95 14.88 -17.85
C HIS A 59 16.17 15.05 -18.76
N PRO A 60 17.31 15.60 -18.28
CA PRO A 60 18.49 15.84 -19.13
C PRO A 60 19.00 14.59 -19.85
N ASP A 61 19.00 13.44 -19.17
CA ASP A 61 19.57 12.20 -19.69
C ASP A 61 18.53 11.23 -20.28
N TYR A 62 17.26 11.31 -19.84
CA TYR A 62 16.22 10.33 -20.16
C TYR A 62 15.07 10.90 -21.01
N GLY A 63 15.16 12.19 -21.41
CA GLY A 63 14.16 12.81 -22.27
C GLY A 63 12.84 13.12 -21.57
N GLU A 64 11.76 13.06 -22.33
CA GLU A 64 10.42 13.41 -21.85
C GLU A 64 9.85 12.31 -20.94
N GLN A 65 9.39 12.70 -19.76
CA GLN A 65 8.82 11.81 -18.75
C GLN A 65 7.55 12.42 -18.15
N PHE A 66 6.61 11.59 -17.75
CA PHE A 66 5.42 12.02 -17.03
C PHE A 66 5.67 11.92 -15.53
N LYS A 67 5.83 13.07 -14.86
CA LYS A 67 6.02 13.15 -13.42
C LYS A 67 4.67 13.01 -12.72
N VAL A 68 4.49 11.86 -12.06
CA VAL A 68 3.28 11.51 -11.34
C VAL A 68 3.26 12.22 -9.98
N GLU A 69 2.19 12.93 -9.70
CA GLU A 69 1.90 13.57 -8.42
C GLU A 69 0.86 12.76 -7.61
N MET A 70 -0.11 12.17 -8.32
CA MET A 70 -1.12 11.28 -7.73
C MET A 70 -1.37 10.10 -8.66
N TYR A 71 -1.71 8.96 -8.09
CA TYR A 71 -2.11 7.79 -8.87
C TYR A 71 -3.21 7.01 -8.15
N GLU A 72 -4.02 6.33 -8.94
CA GLU A 72 -5.07 5.42 -8.49
C GLU A 72 -4.94 4.12 -9.28
N LYS A 73 -4.96 2.99 -8.58
CA LYS A 73 -5.00 1.68 -9.23
C LYS A 73 -6.43 1.36 -9.64
N MET A 74 -6.59 1.14 -10.93
CA MET A 74 -7.87 0.73 -11.51
C MET A 74 -7.91 -0.79 -11.66
N LEU A 75 -9.07 -1.39 -11.47
CA LEU A 75 -9.24 -2.79 -11.83
C LEU A 75 -9.25 -2.91 -13.37
N PRO A 76 -8.52 -3.90 -13.93
CA PRO A 76 -8.52 -4.11 -15.36
C PRO A 76 -9.92 -4.53 -15.85
N LYS A 77 -10.38 -3.92 -16.95
CA LYS A 77 -11.72 -4.15 -17.51
C LYS A 77 -11.71 -5.07 -18.72
N THR A 78 -10.63 -5.05 -19.51
CA THR A 78 -10.53 -5.89 -20.71
C THR A 78 -9.95 -7.26 -20.39
N THR A 79 -10.31 -8.29 -21.15
CA THR A 79 -9.83 -9.66 -20.98
C THR A 79 -8.31 -9.75 -21.04
N GLU A 80 -7.67 -9.00 -21.95
CA GLU A 80 -6.22 -8.95 -22.11
C GLU A 80 -5.54 -8.35 -20.89
N ALA A 81 -6.08 -7.24 -20.37
CA ALA A 81 -5.55 -6.58 -19.18
C ALA A 81 -5.73 -7.45 -17.93
N ILE A 82 -6.87 -8.13 -17.79
CA ILE A 82 -7.13 -9.08 -16.70
C ILE A 82 -6.15 -10.26 -16.75
N GLU A 83 -5.92 -10.84 -17.94
CA GLU A 83 -4.96 -11.95 -18.10
C GLU A 83 -3.54 -11.51 -17.72
N LYS A 84 -3.12 -10.32 -18.18
CA LYS A 84 -1.81 -9.75 -17.84
C LYS A 84 -1.66 -9.51 -16.35
N TYR A 85 -2.68 -8.92 -15.72
CA TYR A 85 -2.73 -8.67 -14.28
C TYR A 85 -2.60 -9.98 -13.47
N LEU A 86 -3.41 -10.98 -13.78
CA LEU A 86 -3.37 -12.28 -13.08
C LEU A 86 -2.06 -13.03 -13.27
N SER A 87 -1.39 -12.87 -14.41
CA SER A 87 -0.13 -13.53 -14.74
C SER A 87 1.11 -12.82 -14.24
N SER A 88 0.99 -11.60 -13.70
CA SER A 88 2.10 -10.77 -13.22
C SER A 88 2.88 -11.33 -12.03
N GLY A 89 2.40 -12.41 -11.41
CA GLY A 89 2.99 -13.01 -10.21
C GLY A 89 2.46 -12.46 -8.89
N LEU A 90 1.61 -11.45 -8.92
CA LEU A 90 0.96 -10.88 -7.73
C LEU A 90 0.13 -11.91 -6.96
N ILE A 91 -0.56 -12.78 -7.69
CA ILE A 91 -1.43 -13.79 -7.09
C ILE A 91 -0.70 -15.12 -7.08
N LYS A 92 -0.19 -15.51 -5.91
CA LYS A 92 0.50 -16.78 -5.72
C LYS A 92 -0.39 -17.95 -6.16
N GLY A 93 0.14 -18.80 -7.06
CA GLY A 93 -0.57 -19.95 -7.58
C GLY A 93 -1.34 -19.70 -8.88
N VAL A 94 -1.32 -18.46 -9.41
CA VAL A 94 -1.85 -18.13 -10.73
C VAL A 94 -0.68 -17.74 -11.63
N GLY A 95 -0.21 -18.69 -12.43
CA GLY A 95 0.76 -18.41 -13.51
C GLY A 95 0.03 -18.14 -14.84
N PRO A 96 0.78 -17.78 -15.92
CA PRO A 96 0.21 -17.40 -17.22
C PRO A 96 -0.80 -18.42 -17.78
N ALA A 97 -0.48 -19.72 -17.71
CA ALA A 97 -1.38 -20.76 -18.20
C ALA A 97 -2.68 -20.85 -17.39
N THR A 98 -2.63 -20.57 -16.08
CA THR A 98 -3.81 -20.57 -15.20
C THR A 98 -4.63 -19.31 -15.43
N ALA A 99 -3.99 -18.13 -15.52
CA ALA A 99 -4.62 -16.86 -15.84
C ALA A 99 -5.42 -16.94 -17.15
N LYS A 100 -4.80 -17.46 -18.21
CA LYS A 100 -5.46 -17.67 -19.50
C LYS A 100 -6.70 -18.55 -19.40
N LYS A 101 -6.66 -19.65 -18.62
CA LYS A 101 -7.83 -20.52 -18.42
C LYS A 101 -8.95 -19.81 -17.66
N ILE A 102 -8.60 -19.02 -16.63
CA ILE A 102 -9.55 -18.26 -15.83
C ILE A 102 -10.27 -17.24 -16.72
N VAL A 103 -9.51 -16.42 -17.44
CA VAL A 103 -10.06 -15.37 -18.31
C VAL A 103 -10.86 -15.98 -19.47
N LYS A 104 -10.40 -17.08 -20.06
CA LYS A 104 -11.17 -17.79 -21.10
C LYS A 104 -12.52 -18.27 -20.60
N ARG A 105 -12.64 -18.67 -19.33
CA ARG A 105 -13.87 -19.17 -18.73
C ARG A 105 -14.84 -18.07 -18.32
N PHE A 106 -14.33 -16.98 -17.75
CA PHE A 106 -15.14 -15.96 -17.09
C PHE A 106 -15.10 -14.59 -17.77
N GLY A 107 -14.19 -14.38 -18.74
CA GLY A 107 -14.08 -13.11 -19.47
C GLY A 107 -13.87 -11.91 -18.56
N GLU A 108 -14.60 -10.84 -18.83
CA GLU A 108 -14.57 -9.59 -18.06
C GLU A 108 -15.08 -9.74 -16.62
N GLN A 109 -15.89 -10.76 -16.33
CA GLN A 109 -16.38 -11.03 -14.98
C GLN A 109 -15.34 -11.68 -14.07
N THR A 110 -14.14 -11.97 -14.57
CA THR A 110 -13.08 -12.68 -13.84
C THR A 110 -12.75 -12.02 -12.50
N ILE A 111 -12.57 -10.71 -12.49
CA ILE A 111 -12.22 -9.96 -11.27
C ILE A 111 -13.35 -10.04 -10.24
N GLU A 112 -14.59 -9.83 -10.67
CA GLU A 112 -15.77 -9.92 -9.81
C GLU A 112 -15.93 -11.31 -9.19
N ILE A 113 -15.68 -12.36 -9.98
CA ILE A 113 -15.72 -13.74 -9.50
C ILE A 113 -14.62 -14.02 -8.48
N ILE A 114 -13.40 -13.53 -8.70
CA ILE A 114 -12.30 -13.67 -7.74
C ILE A 114 -12.62 -12.98 -6.42
N GLN A 115 -13.25 -11.79 -6.46
CA GLN A 115 -13.61 -11.00 -5.30
C GLN A 115 -14.78 -11.61 -4.50
N HIS A 116 -15.86 -11.94 -5.18
CA HIS A 116 -17.13 -12.26 -4.51
C HIS A 116 -17.48 -13.74 -4.47
N CYS A 117 -17.00 -14.52 -5.43
CA CYS A 117 -17.33 -15.92 -5.57
C CYS A 117 -16.11 -16.78 -5.98
N PRO A 118 -14.97 -16.71 -5.26
CA PRO A 118 -13.72 -17.37 -5.68
C PRO A 118 -13.87 -18.88 -5.86
N VAL A 119 -14.78 -19.53 -5.14
CA VAL A 119 -15.06 -20.97 -5.28
C VAL A 119 -15.41 -21.37 -6.71
N ARG A 120 -16.01 -20.47 -7.50
CA ARG A 120 -16.33 -20.73 -8.92
C ARG A 120 -15.08 -20.97 -9.79
N LEU A 121 -13.91 -20.52 -9.35
CA LEU A 121 -12.65 -20.86 -10.04
C LEU A 121 -12.40 -22.38 -10.09
N ALA A 122 -13.00 -23.13 -9.18
CA ALA A 122 -12.91 -24.60 -9.17
C ALA A 122 -13.65 -25.27 -10.36
N GLU A 123 -14.47 -24.52 -11.12
CA GLU A 123 -15.03 -24.98 -12.41
C GLU A 123 -13.92 -25.23 -13.45
N ILE A 124 -12.69 -24.71 -13.21
CA ILE A 124 -11.57 -24.81 -14.13
C ILE A 124 -10.71 -26.04 -13.78
N LYS A 125 -10.47 -26.89 -14.75
CA LYS A 125 -9.60 -28.08 -14.59
C LYS A 125 -8.20 -27.66 -14.10
N GLY A 126 -7.83 -28.13 -12.88
CA GLY A 126 -6.54 -27.86 -12.25
C GLY A 126 -6.62 -26.81 -11.13
N ILE A 127 -7.82 -26.28 -10.84
CA ILE A 127 -8.08 -25.47 -9.67
C ILE A 127 -9.08 -26.22 -8.78
N ASN A 128 -8.63 -26.64 -7.60
CA ASN A 128 -9.52 -27.21 -6.59
C ASN A 128 -10.15 -26.10 -5.74
N PRO A 129 -11.22 -26.39 -4.95
CA PRO A 129 -11.88 -25.38 -4.13
C PRO A 129 -10.94 -24.66 -3.14
N GLN A 130 -9.99 -25.36 -2.54
CA GLN A 130 -9.03 -24.78 -1.62
C GLN A 130 -8.11 -23.76 -2.32
N LYS A 131 -7.62 -24.11 -3.52
CA LYS A 131 -6.82 -23.20 -4.35
C LYS A 131 -7.65 -22.00 -4.81
N ALA A 132 -8.91 -22.21 -5.15
CA ALA A 132 -9.84 -21.14 -5.54
C ALA A 132 -10.03 -20.11 -4.42
N ILE A 133 -10.30 -20.58 -3.20
CA ILE A 133 -10.42 -19.71 -2.00
C ILE A 133 -9.11 -18.97 -1.74
N LYS A 134 -7.96 -19.66 -1.83
CA LYS A 134 -6.66 -19.04 -1.61
C LYS A 134 -6.35 -17.93 -2.63
N ILE A 135 -6.76 -18.08 -3.88
CA ILE A 135 -6.64 -17.04 -4.92
C ILE A 135 -7.45 -15.80 -4.51
N GLY A 136 -8.69 -15.97 -4.06
CA GLY A 136 -9.54 -14.87 -3.58
C GLY A 136 -8.93 -14.15 -2.37
N GLN A 137 -8.42 -14.91 -1.39
CA GLN A 137 -7.75 -14.33 -0.21
C GLN A 137 -6.53 -13.49 -0.58
N VAL A 138 -5.64 -14.01 -1.42
CA VAL A 138 -4.45 -13.27 -1.86
C VAL A 138 -4.83 -12.00 -2.63
N PHE A 139 -5.88 -12.06 -3.44
CA PHE A 139 -6.39 -10.89 -4.16
C PHE A 139 -6.87 -9.79 -3.20
N GLU A 140 -7.61 -10.17 -2.15
CA GLU A 140 -8.11 -9.25 -1.13
C GLU A 140 -6.97 -8.68 -0.28
N GLU A 141 -6.03 -9.51 0.19
CA GLU A 141 -4.83 -9.07 0.92
C GLU A 141 -4.03 -8.00 0.16
N GLN A 142 -3.93 -8.11 -1.17
CA GLN A 142 -3.26 -7.12 -2.02
C GLN A 142 -4.01 -5.78 -2.07
N ARG A 143 -5.34 -5.82 -2.06
CA ARG A 143 -6.17 -4.63 -2.02
C ARG A 143 -6.02 -3.91 -0.69
N GLU A 144 -6.19 -4.63 0.41
CA GLU A 144 -6.09 -4.10 1.77
C GLU A 144 -4.72 -3.48 2.07
N LEU A 145 -3.64 -4.18 1.68
CA LEU A 145 -2.29 -3.66 1.84
C LEU A 145 -2.11 -2.32 1.11
N ARG A 146 -2.64 -2.20 -0.10
CA ARG A 146 -2.59 -0.95 -0.86
C ARG A 146 -3.30 0.18 -0.13
N ASP A 147 -4.51 -0.08 0.40
CA ASP A 147 -5.30 0.92 1.10
C ASP A 147 -4.57 1.39 2.37
N VAL A 148 -3.93 0.47 3.09
CA VAL A 148 -3.06 0.77 4.24
C VAL A 148 -1.86 1.62 3.85
N VAL A 149 -1.21 1.32 2.72
CA VAL A 149 -0.07 2.13 2.23
C VAL A 149 -0.49 3.54 1.89
N LEU A 150 -1.60 3.71 1.17
CA LEU A 150 -2.14 5.02 0.81
C LEU A 150 -2.51 5.82 2.06
N PHE A 151 -3.18 5.18 3.02
CA PHE A 151 -3.51 5.81 4.30
C PHE A 151 -2.26 6.35 5.02
N PHE A 152 -1.22 5.53 5.15
CA PHE A 152 0.00 5.95 5.87
C PHE A 152 0.90 6.91 5.08
N GLN A 153 0.76 6.97 3.76
CA GLN A 153 1.49 7.93 2.94
C GLN A 153 1.22 9.38 3.33
N GLU A 154 -0.04 9.70 3.67
CA GLU A 154 -0.44 11.05 4.12
C GLU A 154 0.33 11.49 5.37
N TYR A 155 0.80 10.53 6.17
CA TYR A 155 1.58 10.77 7.39
C TYR A 155 3.08 10.62 7.20
N GLY A 156 3.56 10.43 5.96
CA GLY A 156 4.98 10.27 5.63
C GLY A 156 5.59 8.95 6.10
N ILE A 157 4.78 7.92 6.33
CA ILE A 157 5.25 6.56 6.61
C ILE A 157 5.54 5.86 5.28
N SER A 158 6.74 5.26 5.19
CA SER A 158 7.15 4.57 3.98
C SER A 158 6.32 3.30 3.72
N PRO A 159 6.22 2.85 2.44
CA PRO A 159 5.53 1.63 2.07
C PRO A 159 6.02 0.39 2.82
N THR A 160 7.33 0.29 3.07
CA THR A 160 7.93 -0.81 3.83
C THR A 160 7.40 -0.86 5.27
N TYR A 161 7.26 0.30 5.92
CA TYR A 161 6.67 0.37 7.25
C TYR A 161 5.16 0.10 7.21
N SER A 162 4.44 0.60 6.20
CA SER A 162 3.00 0.32 6.01
C SER A 162 2.75 -1.18 5.85
N ALA A 163 3.59 -1.90 5.09
CA ALA A 163 3.51 -3.36 4.98
C ALA A 163 3.80 -4.08 6.30
N LYS A 164 4.73 -3.56 7.12
CA LYS A 164 5.00 -4.07 8.46
C LYS A 164 3.79 -3.90 9.38
N ILE A 165 3.17 -2.73 9.35
CA ILE A 165 1.98 -2.39 10.12
C ILE A 165 0.82 -3.31 9.71
N TYR A 166 0.56 -3.46 8.42
CA TYR A 166 -0.47 -4.36 7.91
C TYR A 166 -0.25 -5.82 8.34
N ARG A 167 0.99 -6.30 8.33
CA ARG A 167 1.29 -7.67 8.82
C ARG A 167 1.04 -7.84 10.31
N ALA A 168 1.17 -6.79 11.11
CA ALA A 168 0.95 -6.83 12.56
C ALA A 168 -0.54 -6.73 12.91
N PHE A 169 -1.31 -5.89 12.21
CA PHE A 169 -2.69 -5.57 12.55
C PHE A 169 -3.75 -6.21 11.64
N GLY A 170 -3.36 -6.70 10.45
CA GLY A 170 -4.26 -7.36 9.49
C GLY A 170 -5.21 -6.40 8.77
N SER A 171 -6.38 -6.92 8.37
CA SER A 171 -7.42 -6.20 7.61
C SER A 171 -7.92 -4.94 8.30
N ASP A 172 -8.01 -4.97 9.63
CA ASP A 172 -8.58 -3.87 10.41
C ASP A 172 -7.55 -2.79 10.79
N THR A 173 -6.37 -2.80 10.13
CA THR A 173 -5.26 -1.88 10.40
C THR A 173 -5.70 -0.42 10.49
N ILE A 174 -6.42 0.07 9.49
CA ILE A 174 -6.80 1.49 9.41
C ILE A 174 -7.75 1.85 10.56
N GLU A 175 -8.71 0.98 10.86
CA GLU A 175 -9.68 1.18 11.94
C GLU A 175 -8.99 1.21 13.32
N GLN A 176 -8.14 0.23 13.58
CA GLN A 176 -7.36 0.14 14.82
C GLN A 176 -6.47 1.35 15.05
N ILE A 177 -5.83 1.86 13.99
CA ILE A 177 -4.95 3.04 14.09
C ILE A 177 -5.74 4.34 14.18
N ARG A 178 -6.91 4.42 13.57
CA ARG A 178 -7.83 5.56 13.79
C ARG A 178 -8.32 5.63 15.23
N GLU A 179 -8.58 4.50 15.86
CA GLU A 179 -8.99 4.41 17.26
C GLU A 179 -7.82 4.74 18.21
N ASN A 180 -6.66 4.12 17.97
CA ASN A 180 -5.46 4.30 18.80
C ASN A 180 -4.17 4.34 17.98
N PRO A 181 -3.74 5.52 17.51
CA PRO A 181 -2.51 5.68 16.74
C PRO A 181 -1.23 5.32 17.50
N TYR A 182 -1.27 5.36 18.83
CA TYR A 182 -0.09 5.08 19.66
C TYR A 182 0.32 3.61 19.66
N ARG A 183 -0.56 2.70 19.22
CA ARG A 183 -0.20 1.31 18.95
C ARG A 183 0.96 1.19 17.97
N LEU A 184 1.10 2.15 17.04
CA LEU A 184 2.23 2.19 16.10
C LEU A 184 3.58 2.27 16.83
N SER A 185 3.69 3.11 17.85
CA SER A 185 4.94 3.22 18.63
C SER A 185 5.11 2.13 19.66
N ASP A 186 4.02 1.58 20.16
CA ASP A 186 4.04 0.55 21.18
C ASP A 186 4.33 -0.84 20.62
N GLU A 187 3.89 -1.14 19.38
CA GLU A 187 3.91 -2.48 18.79
C GLU A 187 4.82 -2.61 17.55
N ILE A 188 5.17 -1.50 16.88
CA ILE A 188 5.94 -1.55 15.63
C ILE A 188 7.36 -1.00 15.85
N PHE A 189 8.33 -1.88 15.91
CA PHE A 189 9.72 -1.49 16.02
C PHE A 189 10.14 -0.55 14.88
N GLY A 190 10.69 0.61 15.26
CA GLY A 190 11.17 1.65 14.35
C GLY A 190 10.19 2.79 14.11
N ILE A 191 8.98 2.74 14.69
CA ILE A 191 8.06 3.89 14.73
C ILE A 191 8.16 4.52 16.11
N SER A 192 8.55 5.81 16.16
CA SER A 192 8.70 6.55 17.43
C SER A 192 7.36 7.07 17.94
N PHE A 193 7.28 7.33 19.26
CA PHE A 193 6.17 8.04 19.89
C PHE A 193 5.86 9.37 19.16
N LYS A 194 6.89 10.15 18.81
CA LYS A 194 6.71 11.42 18.07
C LYS A 194 6.00 11.25 16.73
N THR A 195 6.26 10.15 16.03
CA THR A 195 5.58 9.83 14.77
C THR A 195 4.11 9.47 15.03
N ALA A 196 3.84 8.63 16.02
CA ALA A 196 2.48 8.25 16.42
C ALA A 196 1.68 9.47 16.91
N ASP A 197 2.29 10.36 17.70
CA ASP A 197 1.68 11.59 18.21
C ASP A 197 1.31 12.58 17.09
N ARG A 198 2.15 12.67 16.04
CA ARG A 198 1.83 13.47 14.86
C ARG A 198 0.62 12.90 14.09
N ILE A 199 0.54 11.60 13.94
CA ILE A 199 -0.61 10.93 13.31
C ILE A 199 -1.86 11.14 14.15
N ALA A 200 -1.77 10.95 15.47
CA ALA A 200 -2.85 11.15 16.40
C ALA A 200 -3.44 12.58 16.30
N LYS A 201 -2.57 13.59 16.27
CA LYS A 201 -2.99 15.01 16.07
C LYS A 201 -3.72 15.21 14.74
N SER A 202 -3.21 14.64 13.66
CA SER A 202 -3.86 14.73 12.33
C SER A 202 -5.21 14.03 12.30
N LEU A 203 -5.38 12.96 13.07
CA LEU A 203 -6.65 12.24 13.22
C LEU A 203 -7.61 12.88 14.20
N GLY A 204 -7.21 13.98 14.86
CA GLY A 204 -8.05 14.70 15.83
C GLY A 204 -8.18 13.98 17.19
N ILE A 205 -7.23 13.12 17.55
CA ILE A 205 -7.21 12.46 18.85
C ILE A 205 -6.94 13.48 19.95
N ASP A 206 -7.75 13.41 21.01
CA ASP A 206 -7.64 14.28 22.17
C ASP A 206 -6.22 14.21 22.79
N PRO A 207 -5.52 15.35 22.96
CA PRO A 207 -4.24 15.41 23.64
C PRO A 207 -4.24 14.82 25.06
N GLU A 208 -5.36 14.82 25.74
CA GLU A 208 -5.53 14.23 27.08
C GLU A 208 -6.01 12.77 27.05
N SER A 209 -6.04 12.13 25.86
CA SER A 209 -6.47 10.76 25.73
C SER A 209 -5.59 9.80 26.57
N LYS A 210 -6.23 8.82 27.19
CA LYS A 210 -5.53 7.76 27.96
C LYS A 210 -4.45 7.04 27.14
N TYR A 211 -4.67 6.92 25.84
CA TYR A 211 -3.71 6.28 24.92
C TYR A 211 -2.44 7.10 24.79
N ARG A 212 -2.57 8.44 24.61
CA ARG A 212 -1.44 9.34 24.53
C ARG A 212 -0.64 9.34 25.82
N ILE A 213 -1.31 9.53 26.95
CA ILE A 213 -0.68 9.59 28.26
C ILE A 213 0.08 8.27 28.54
N SER A 214 -0.55 7.12 28.34
CA SER A 214 0.07 5.83 28.58
C SER A 214 1.30 5.60 27.70
N SER A 215 1.21 5.88 26.42
CA SER A 215 2.33 5.71 25.49
C SER A 215 3.43 6.77 25.73
N GLY A 216 3.06 8.00 26.11
CA GLY A 216 3.98 9.05 26.50
C GLY A 216 4.82 8.69 27.74
N ILE A 217 4.19 8.12 28.76
CA ILE A 217 4.89 7.61 29.95
C ILE A 217 5.90 6.54 29.57
N ARG A 218 5.51 5.55 28.75
CA ARG A 218 6.43 4.50 28.27
C ARG A 218 7.61 5.09 27.49
N TYR A 219 7.33 6.09 26.65
CA TYR A 219 8.37 6.77 25.88
C TYR A 219 9.39 7.47 26.79
N VAL A 220 8.93 8.24 27.78
CA VAL A 220 9.82 8.93 28.75
C VAL A 220 10.66 7.94 29.56
N LEU A 221 10.03 6.87 30.05
CA LEU A 221 10.74 5.81 30.77
C LEU A 221 11.79 5.11 29.90
N SER A 222 11.44 4.85 28.63
CA SER A 222 12.38 4.25 27.68
C SER A 222 13.58 5.17 27.38
N GLN A 223 13.35 6.48 27.22
CA GLN A 223 14.44 7.45 27.03
C GLN A 223 15.35 7.51 28.25
N ALA A 224 14.80 7.55 29.44
CA ALA A 224 15.59 7.52 30.67
C ALA A 224 16.45 6.25 30.80
N ALA A 225 15.90 5.10 30.40
CA ALA A 225 16.65 3.85 30.40
C ALA A 225 17.82 3.88 29.38
N VAL A 226 17.64 4.49 28.21
CA VAL A 226 18.71 4.71 27.22
C VAL A 226 19.80 5.63 27.80
N ASP A 227 19.41 6.64 28.59
CA ASP A 227 20.34 7.55 29.25
C ASP A 227 21.01 6.94 30.50
N GLY A 228 20.76 5.64 30.76
CA GLY A 228 21.37 4.90 31.86
C GLY A 228 20.65 5.03 33.20
N HIS A 229 19.47 5.63 33.25
CA HIS A 229 18.67 5.72 34.46
C HIS A 229 17.87 4.44 34.72
N THR A 230 17.90 3.94 35.94
CA THR A 230 17.13 2.77 36.37
C THR A 230 15.76 3.13 36.95
N PHE A 231 15.53 4.42 37.26
CA PHE A 231 14.26 4.96 37.74
C PHE A 231 14.15 6.46 37.37
N ILE A 232 12.94 6.97 37.36
CA ILE A 232 12.62 8.41 37.30
C ILE A 232 11.75 8.74 38.51
N ASP A 233 12.02 9.90 39.11
CA ASP A 233 11.18 10.47 40.15
C ASP A 233 9.79 10.81 39.57
N GLU A 234 8.70 10.55 40.37
CA GLU A 234 7.33 10.71 39.91
C GLU A 234 7.02 12.16 39.49
N GLU A 235 7.52 13.16 40.22
CA GLU A 235 7.28 14.56 39.91
C GLU A 235 7.97 14.99 38.61
N LYS A 236 9.17 14.46 38.36
CA LYS A 236 9.86 14.65 37.06
C LYS A 236 9.12 13.96 35.91
N LEU A 237 8.62 12.73 36.12
CA LEU A 237 7.83 12.03 35.12
C LEU A 237 6.56 12.80 34.75
N LYS A 238 5.83 13.31 35.72
CA LYS A 238 4.66 14.18 35.51
C LYS A 238 5.03 15.41 34.67
N GLY A 239 6.13 16.08 35.00
CA GLY A 239 6.60 17.26 34.27
C GLY A 239 7.00 16.97 32.81
N TYR A 240 7.44 15.75 32.46
CA TYR A 240 7.79 15.36 31.09
C TYR A 240 6.58 14.90 30.27
N THR A 241 5.49 14.51 30.91
CA THR A 241 4.29 13.95 30.24
C THR A 241 3.12 14.94 30.19
N SER A 242 3.23 16.10 30.80
CA SER A 242 2.32 17.25 30.68
C SER A 242 2.67 18.07 29.45
#